data_3fbdb2e56a746f5b3701495e692e6b02
#
_entry.id   3fbdb2e56a746f5b3701495e692e6b02
#
_cell.length_a   1.000
_cell.length_b   1.000
_cell.length_c   1.000
_cell.angle_alpha   90.00
_cell.angle_beta   90.00
_cell.angle_gamma   90.00
#
_symmetry.space_group_name_H-M   'P 1'
#
loop_
_entity.id
_entity.type
_entity.pdbx_description
1 polymer ?
#
loop_
_entity_poly.entity_id
_entity_poly.type
_entity_poly.pdbx_seq_one_letter_code
_entity_poly.pdbx_strand_id
1 'polypeptide(L)'
;GKKINYELQIKSLVHRFWSEIEHSVVYKNPDFVAYDHFMKSMLETVRDNLDVVDRQLEIIYKEISNTSRHQQIGMDPDNFKVMLTASITELVNRKMKDTIGFTSDFKASASILAQFIYINDFANAENAKVKMVDYLEHLNLLFASDLDFKAPIFLEDEFVPKDKFSEILGNYWISRMNIDFEWHVFFVMLFAIEPDSATNDFVNFISTIKQLLILPTWYQNKFSKYK
;
A
#
# COMPACT_ATOMS: atom_id res chain seq x y z
N GLY A 1 23.43 48.29 12.77
CA GLY A 1 22.21 47.75 12.19
C GLY A 1 21.45 46.91 13.22
N LYS A 2 20.14 47.11 13.38
CA LYS A 2 19.28 46.22 14.21
C LYS A 2 19.17 44.85 13.55
N LYS A 3 19.54 43.79 14.27
CA LYS A 3 19.23 42.41 13.85
C LYS A 3 17.75 42.16 14.12
N ILE A 4 17.01 41.79 13.05
CA ILE A 4 15.62 41.38 13.14
C ILE A 4 15.61 39.85 12.93
N ASN A 5 15.13 39.12 13.92
CA ASN A 5 14.89 37.67 13.76
C ASN A 5 13.50 37.47 13.17
N TYR A 6 13.39 36.64 12.14
CA TYR A 6 12.11 36.24 11.56
C TYR A 6 12.10 34.73 11.39
N GLU A 7 10.92 34.14 11.47
CA GLU A 7 10.66 32.74 11.19
C GLU A 7 10.03 32.63 9.82
N LEU A 8 10.63 31.83 8.94
CA LEU A 8 10.07 31.51 7.63
C LEU A 8 9.49 30.10 7.68
N GLN A 9 8.18 29.97 7.54
CA GLN A 9 7.49 28.69 7.41
C GLN A 9 7.19 28.41 5.94
N ILE A 10 7.76 27.32 5.42
CA ILE A 10 7.49 26.83 4.07
C ILE A 10 6.55 25.64 4.20
N LYS A 11 5.37 25.72 3.60
CA LYS A 11 4.35 24.67 3.60
C LYS A 11 3.89 24.41 2.17
N SER A 12 3.61 23.13 1.84
CA SER A 12 2.91 22.81 0.59
C SER A 12 1.46 23.31 0.64
N LEU A 13 0.78 23.37 -0.52
CA LEU A 13 -0.62 23.75 -0.60
C LEU A 13 -1.50 22.77 0.21
N VAL A 14 -1.16 21.49 0.20
CA VAL A 14 -1.87 20.43 0.93
C VAL A 14 -1.75 20.66 2.43
N HIS A 15 -0.54 20.93 2.94
CA HIS A 15 -0.31 21.25 4.35
C HIS A 15 -0.96 22.58 4.78
N ARG A 16 -1.04 23.55 3.88
CA ARG A 16 -1.76 24.81 4.17
C ARG A 16 -3.25 24.56 4.30
N PHE A 17 -3.83 23.83 3.35
CA PHE A 17 -5.24 23.43 3.39
C PHE A 17 -5.57 22.66 4.67
N TRP A 18 -4.73 21.68 5.03
CA TRP A 18 -4.89 20.94 6.28
C TRP A 18 -4.87 21.83 7.52
N SER A 19 -3.91 22.75 7.61
CA SER A 19 -3.81 23.67 8.76
C SER A 19 -5.06 24.54 8.94
N GLU A 20 -5.71 24.94 7.86
CA GLU A 20 -6.99 25.68 7.91
C GLU A 20 -8.14 24.82 8.43
N ILE A 21 -8.22 23.57 7.98
CA ILE A 21 -9.25 22.61 8.46
C ILE A 21 -9.03 22.29 9.93
N GLU A 22 -7.83 21.89 10.33
CA GLU A 22 -7.50 21.58 11.70
C GLU A 22 -7.83 22.75 12.63
N HIS A 23 -7.43 23.96 12.26
CA HIS A 23 -7.74 25.15 13.02
C HIS A 23 -9.24 25.44 13.11
N SER A 24 -10.00 25.22 12.04
CA SER A 24 -11.44 25.48 12.03
C SER A 24 -12.23 24.42 12.79
N VAL A 25 -11.83 23.16 12.72
CA VAL A 25 -12.54 22.02 13.33
C VAL A 25 -12.17 21.87 14.80
N VAL A 26 -10.87 21.92 15.12
CA VAL A 26 -10.37 21.65 16.48
C VAL A 26 -10.43 22.89 17.36
N TYR A 27 -9.95 24.03 16.86
CA TYR A 27 -9.76 25.20 17.71
C TYR A 27 -11.03 26.04 17.90
N LYS A 28 -11.92 26.09 16.92
CA LYS A 28 -13.13 26.92 16.96
C LYS A 28 -14.37 26.21 17.50
N ASN A 29 -14.30 24.91 17.79
CA ASN A 29 -15.47 24.15 18.24
C ASN A 29 -15.32 23.73 19.71
N PRO A 30 -15.96 24.43 20.68
CA PRO A 30 -15.85 24.12 22.11
C PRO A 30 -16.48 22.77 22.48
N ASP A 31 -17.38 22.21 21.67
CA ASP A 31 -18.03 20.91 21.89
C ASP A 31 -17.17 19.74 21.43
N PHE A 32 -15.98 20.00 20.86
CA PHE A 32 -15.04 19.00 20.36
C PHE A 32 -14.52 18.07 21.46
N VAL A 33 -14.51 18.51 22.71
CA VAL A 33 -13.99 17.77 23.86
C VAL A 33 -14.72 16.44 24.10
N ALA A 34 -16.01 16.33 23.76
CA ALA A 34 -16.81 15.14 24.01
C ALA A 34 -16.49 13.95 23.08
N TYR A 35 -15.89 14.20 21.91
CA TYR A 35 -15.52 13.20 20.91
C TYR A 35 -14.01 13.15 20.61
N ASP A 36 -13.20 13.61 21.55
CA ASP A 36 -11.79 13.95 21.36
C ASP A 36 -10.97 12.83 20.72
N HIS A 37 -11.07 11.60 21.22
CA HIS A 37 -10.24 10.49 20.74
C HIS A 37 -10.60 10.06 19.31
N PHE A 38 -11.89 9.90 19.01
CA PHE A 38 -12.34 9.49 17.67
C PHE A 38 -12.03 10.56 16.62
N MET A 39 -12.35 11.82 16.94
CA MET A 39 -12.10 12.93 16.02
C MET A 39 -10.61 13.17 15.79
N LYS A 40 -9.77 13.03 16.82
CA LYS A 40 -8.33 13.10 16.66
C LYS A 40 -7.79 12.01 15.75
N SER A 41 -8.23 10.76 15.95
CA SER A 41 -7.85 9.64 15.08
C SER A 41 -8.28 9.86 13.64
N MET A 42 -9.48 10.38 13.40
CA MET A 42 -9.94 10.73 12.07
C MET A 42 -9.11 11.85 11.43
N LEU A 43 -8.79 12.88 12.19
CA LEU A 43 -7.95 13.98 11.73
C LEU A 43 -6.52 13.52 11.42
N GLU A 44 -5.95 12.63 12.23
CA GLU A 44 -4.65 12.01 11.96
C GLU A 44 -4.68 11.18 10.67
N THR A 45 -5.73 10.39 10.46
CA THR A 45 -5.91 9.62 9.21
C THR A 45 -6.01 10.54 8.00
N VAL A 46 -6.74 11.64 8.09
CA VAL A 46 -6.84 12.63 7.00
C VAL A 46 -5.49 13.27 6.73
N ARG A 47 -4.73 13.64 7.77
CA ARG A 47 -3.39 14.19 7.62
C ARG A 47 -2.47 13.21 6.89
N ASP A 48 -2.45 11.95 7.32
CA ASP A 48 -1.62 10.91 6.70
C ASP A 48 -1.97 10.69 5.23
N ASN A 49 -3.25 10.74 4.88
CA ASN A 49 -3.71 10.69 3.48
C ASN A 49 -3.25 11.90 2.68
N LEU A 50 -3.27 13.10 3.26
CA LEU A 50 -2.78 14.32 2.62
C LEU A 50 -1.26 14.29 2.40
N ASP A 51 -0.50 13.71 3.32
CA ASP A 51 0.95 13.49 3.14
C ASP A 51 1.23 12.53 1.96
N VAL A 52 0.40 11.52 1.77
CA VAL A 52 0.48 10.63 0.59
C VAL A 52 0.18 11.39 -0.69
N VAL A 53 -0.88 12.21 -0.71
CA VAL A 53 -1.23 13.05 -1.87
C VAL A 53 -0.10 14.02 -2.21
N ASP A 54 0.49 14.67 -1.23
CA ASP A 54 1.60 15.62 -1.43
C ASP A 54 2.82 14.93 -2.07
N ARG A 55 3.15 13.72 -1.60
CA ARG A 55 4.21 12.89 -2.20
C ARG A 55 3.88 12.45 -3.62
N GLN A 56 2.64 12.07 -3.90
CA GLN A 56 2.21 11.72 -5.26
C GLN A 56 2.33 12.91 -6.22
N LEU A 57 1.91 14.10 -5.78
CA LEU A 57 2.06 15.33 -6.56
C LEU A 57 3.54 15.67 -6.81
N GLU A 58 4.41 15.47 -5.81
CA GLU A 58 5.85 15.67 -5.98
C GLU A 58 6.43 14.72 -7.04
N ILE A 59 6.04 13.45 -7.03
CA ILE A 59 6.46 12.45 -8.02
C ILE A 59 5.99 12.86 -9.42
N ILE A 60 4.72 13.20 -9.59
CA ILE A 60 4.16 13.66 -10.86
C ILE A 60 4.90 14.91 -11.37
N TYR A 61 5.16 15.88 -10.49
CA TYR A 61 5.90 17.08 -10.85
C TYR A 61 7.33 16.77 -11.30
N LYS A 62 8.03 15.88 -10.61
CA LYS A 62 9.37 15.44 -11.00
C LYS A 62 9.36 14.74 -12.35
N GLU A 63 8.40 13.85 -12.60
CA GLU A 63 8.28 13.14 -13.88
C GLU A 63 7.95 14.11 -15.02
N ILE A 64 7.01 15.05 -14.88
CA ILE A 64 6.71 16.07 -15.88
C ILE A 64 7.94 16.96 -16.13
N SER A 65 8.67 17.35 -15.10
CA SER A 65 9.87 18.17 -15.21
C SER A 65 11.04 17.45 -15.90
N ASN A 66 11.16 16.14 -15.70
CA ASN A 66 12.14 15.27 -16.33
C ASN A 66 11.82 15.00 -17.81
N THR A 67 10.53 14.92 -18.17
CA THR A 67 10.07 14.74 -19.56
C THR A 67 10.54 15.88 -20.48
N SER A 68 10.75 17.07 -19.94
CA SER A 68 11.32 18.21 -20.69
C SER A 68 12.80 18.05 -21.05
N ARG A 69 13.49 17.03 -20.55
CA ARG A 69 14.90 16.72 -20.80
C ARG A 69 15.09 15.35 -21.44
N HIS A 70 14.49 15.07 -22.58
CA HIS A 70 14.82 13.95 -23.50
C HIS A 70 15.47 12.71 -22.88
N GLN A 71 14.92 12.12 -21.79
CA GLN A 71 15.35 10.80 -21.32
C GLN A 71 14.16 10.01 -20.74
N GLN A 72 13.91 8.90 -21.39
CA GLN A 72 13.12 7.74 -21.01
C GLN A 72 12.07 7.96 -19.89
N ILE A 73 10.83 8.13 -20.28
CA ILE A 73 9.65 8.05 -19.42
C ILE A 73 9.71 6.69 -18.69
N GLY A 74 9.83 6.74 -17.38
CA GLY A 74 9.79 5.51 -16.60
C GLY A 74 9.83 5.77 -15.10
N MET A 75 8.92 5.10 -14.39
CA MET A 75 8.78 5.21 -12.95
C MET A 75 9.92 4.52 -12.21
N ASP A 76 10.44 5.16 -11.15
CA ASP A 76 11.38 4.55 -10.23
C ASP A 76 10.70 3.48 -9.36
N PRO A 77 11.36 2.33 -9.09
CA PRO A 77 10.78 1.24 -8.30
C PRO A 77 10.25 1.64 -6.92
N ASP A 78 10.95 2.52 -6.20
CA ASP A 78 10.52 2.92 -4.86
C ASP A 78 9.30 3.84 -4.92
N ASN A 79 9.26 4.74 -5.89
CA ASN A 79 8.09 5.59 -6.16
C ASN A 79 6.89 4.73 -6.59
N PHE A 80 7.10 3.73 -7.43
CA PHE A 80 6.05 2.78 -7.83
C PHE A 80 5.44 2.08 -6.63
N LYS A 81 6.25 1.49 -5.74
CA LYS A 81 5.77 0.83 -4.52
C LYS A 81 4.99 1.77 -3.60
N VAL A 82 5.42 3.02 -3.47
CA VAL A 82 4.69 4.03 -2.68
C VAL A 82 3.33 4.35 -3.28
N MET A 83 3.27 4.58 -4.60
CA MET A 83 2.02 4.86 -5.29
C MET A 83 1.08 3.66 -5.25
N LEU A 84 1.60 2.46 -5.48
CA LEU A 84 0.84 1.21 -5.44
C LEU A 84 0.25 0.96 -4.04
N THR A 85 1.05 1.15 -2.99
CA THR A 85 0.58 1.06 -1.60
C THR A 85 -0.57 2.03 -1.33
N ALA A 86 -0.45 3.27 -1.78
CA ALA A 86 -1.48 4.28 -1.61
C ALA A 86 -2.76 3.92 -2.37
N SER A 87 -2.64 3.51 -3.64
CA SER A 87 -3.78 3.11 -4.47
C SER A 87 -4.51 1.90 -3.91
N ILE A 88 -3.79 0.86 -3.46
CA ILE A 88 -4.38 -0.32 -2.81
C ILE A 88 -5.09 0.09 -1.51
N THR A 89 -4.46 0.92 -0.68
CA THR A 89 -5.07 1.38 0.58
C THR A 89 -6.37 2.15 0.32
N GLU A 90 -6.38 3.03 -0.66
CA GLU A 90 -7.58 3.79 -1.05
C GLU A 90 -8.67 2.87 -1.58
N LEU A 91 -8.32 1.93 -2.47
CA LEU A 91 -9.24 0.95 -3.03
C LEU A 91 -9.91 0.13 -1.91
N VAL A 92 -9.11 -0.42 -0.99
CA VAL A 92 -9.61 -1.19 0.16
C VAL A 92 -10.55 -0.35 1.01
N ASN A 93 -10.13 0.84 1.42
CA ASN A 93 -10.95 1.71 2.27
C ASN A 93 -12.29 2.06 1.62
N ARG A 94 -12.29 2.36 0.33
CA ARG A 94 -13.51 2.67 -0.43
C ARG A 94 -14.43 1.45 -0.48
N LYS A 95 -13.91 0.30 -0.90
CA LYS A 95 -14.67 -0.94 -1.02
C LYS A 95 -15.16 -1.47 0.32
N MET A 96 -14.37 -1.37 1.38
CA MET A 96 -14.80 -1.70 2.74
C MET A 96 -15.97 -0.83 3.19
N LYS A 97 -15.88 0.48 2.97
CA LYS A 97 -16.96 1.39 3.32
C LYS A 97 -18.24 1.05 2.57
N ASP A 98 -18.15 0.71 1.28
CA ASP A 98 -19.29 0.40 0.44
C ASP A 98 -19.92 -0.98 0.77
N THR A 99 -19.10 -2.00 1.10
CA THR A 99 -19.56 -3.37 1.31
C THR A 99 -19.89 -3.71 2.75
N ILE A 100 -19.11 -3.23 3.71
CA ILE A 100 -19.24 -3.57 5.14
C ILE A 100 -19.52 -2.37 6.05
N GLY A 101 -19.43 -1.15 5.53
CA GLY A 101 -19.84 0.07 6.22
C GLY A 101 -18.80 0.69 7.17
N PHE A 102 -17.60 0.12 7.26
CA PHE A 102 -16.49 0.69 8.04
C PHE A 102 -15.15 0.54 7.29
N THR A 103 -14.10 1.17 7.78
CA THR A 103 -12.74 1.06 7.28
C THR A 103 -11.80 0.61 8.39
N SER A 104 -10.70 -0.06 8.03
CA SER A 104 -9.60 -0.37 8.96
C SER A 104 -8.28 0.12 8.38
N ASP A 105 -7.25 0.22 9.23
CA ASP A 105 -5.90 0.53 8.73
C ASP A 105 -5.34 -0.68 7.98
N PHE A 106 -5.31 -0.57 6.65
CA PHE A 106 -4.78 -1.58 5.75
C PHE A 106 -3.41 -1.23 5.17
N LYS A 107 -2.80 -0.13 5.61
CA LYS A 107 -1.56 0.40 5.00
C LYS A 107 -0.39 -0.59 5.06
N ALA A 108 -0.21 -1.29 6.18
CA ALA A 108 0.86 -2.28 6.32
C ALA A 108 0.66 -3.46 5.35
N SER A 109 -0.54 -4.00 5.27
CA SER A 109 -0.90 -5.09 4.37
C SER A 109 -0.84 -4.67 2.90
N ALA A 110 -1.26 -3.45 2.56
CA ALA A 110 -1.09 -2.87 1.22
C ALA A 110 0.39 -2.74 0.82
N SER A 111 1.26 -2.40 1.77
CA SER A 111 2.72 -2.34 1.52
C SER A 111 3.32 -3.72 1.21
N ILE A 112 2.83 -4.77 1.86
CA ILE A 112 3.25 -6.16 1.58
C ILE A 112 2.78 -6.56 0.17
N LEU A 113 1.53 -6.25 -0.21
CA LEU A 113 1.01 -6.49 -1.56
C LEU A 113 1.83 -5.74 -2.61
N ALA A 114 2.11 -4.47 -2.40
CA ALA A 114 2.91 -3.66 -3.32
C ALA A 114 4.33 -4.22 -3.50
N GLN A 115 4.95 -4.72 -2.44
CA GLN A 115 6.26 -5.36 -2.50
C GLN A 115 6.20 -6.71 -3.24
N PHE A 116 5.15 -7.51 -3.00
CA PHE A 116 4.92 -8.76 -3.71
C PHE A 116 4.76 -8.54 -5.22
N ILE A 117 3.87 -7.64 -5.62
CA ILE A 117 3.62 -7.28 -7.01
C ILE A 117 4.91 -6.81 -7.69
N TYR A 118 5.68 -5.94 -7.02
CA TYR A 118 6.93 -5.46 -7.57
C TYR A 118 7.92 -6.61 -7.85
N ILE A 119 8.07 -7.55 -6.91
CA ILE A 119 9.02 -8.66 -7.03
C ILE A 119 8.55 -9.65 -8.11
N ASN A 120 7.25 -9.94 -8.13
CA ASN A 120 6.68 -10.92 -9.04
C ASN A 120 6.73 -10.44 -10.49
N ASP A 121 6.34 -9.19 -10.75
CA ASP A 121 6.04 -8.72 -12.09
C ASP A 121 7.09 -7.77 -12.67
N PHE A 122 7.85 -7.05 -11.83
CA PHE A 122 8.69 -5.95 -12.29
C PHE A 122 10.16 -6.07 -11.98
N ALA A 123 10.58 -6.78 -10.95
CA ALA A 123 11.99 -6.80 -10.50
C ALA A 123 12.96 -7.26 -11.61
N ASN A 124 12.51 -8.17 -12.49
CA ASN A 124 13.30 -8.71 -13.59
C ASN A 124 12.65 -8.44 -14.97
N ALA A 125 11.65 -7.57 -15.05
CA ALA A 125 10.94 -7.34 -16.29
C ALA A 125 11.71 -6.40 -17.23
N GLU A 126 11.76 -6.77 -18.51
CA GLU A 126 12.17 -5.83 -19.56
C GLU A 126 11.15 -4.68 -19.64
N ASN A 127 11.66 -3.45 -19.78
CA ASN A 127 10.83 -2.23 -19.81
C ASN A 127 9.94 -2.04 -18.56
N ALA A 128 10.42 -2.51 -17.38
CA ALA A 128 9.68 -2.45 -16.13
C ALA A 128 9.07 -1.06 -15.85
N LYS A 129 9.82 -0.02 -16.14
CA LYS A 129 9.39 1.38 -15.89
C LYS A 129 8.12 1.78 -16.64
N VAL A 130 7.94 1.34 -17.87
CA VAL A 130 6.72 1.60 -18.66
C VAL A 130 5.57 0.76 -18.13
N LYS A 131 5.83 -0.54 -17.95
CA LYS A 131 4.84 -1.49 -17.41
C LYS A 131 4.28 -1.08 -16.04
N MET A 132 5.09 -0.44 -15.19
CA MET A 132 4.64 0.08 -13.89
C MET A 132 3.56 1.16 -14.03
N VAL A 133 3.67 2.03 -15.04
CA VAL A 133 2.64 3.04 -15.32
C VAL A 133 1.35 2.38 -15.79
N ASP A 134 1.46 1.48 -16.76
CA ASP A 134 0.30 0.74 -17.30
C ASP A 134 -0.40 -0.08 -16.19
N TYR A 135 0.37 -0.63 -15.26
CA TYR A 135 -0.18 -1.37 -14.12
C TYR A 135 -0.99 -0.51 -13.17
N LEU A 136 -0.52 0.70 -12.86
CA LEU A 136 -1.27 1.64 -12.03
C LEU A 136 -2.58 2.08 -12.70
N GLU A 137 -2.57 2.25 -14.04
CA GLU A 137 -3.80 2.51 -14.79
C GLU A 137 -4.77 1.30 -14.72
N HIS A 138 -4.26 0.09 -14.86
CA HIS A 138 -5.06 -1.12 -14.73
C HIS A 138 -5.66 -1.27 -13.32
N LEU A 139 -4.90 -0.99 -12.27
CA LEU A 139 -5.40 -1.02 -10.90
C LEU A 139 -6.61 -0.08 -10.70
N ASN A 140 -6.66 1.05 -11.41
CA ASN A 140 -7.80 1.96 -11.35
C ASN A 140 -9.10 1.32 -11.86
N LEU A 141 -9.04 0.32 -12.73
CA LEU A 141 -10.22 -0.41 -13.19
C LEU A 141 -10.85 -1.24 -12.06
N LEU A 142 -10.06 -1.69 -11.10
CA LEU A 142 -10.56 -2.41 -9.93
C LEU A 142 -11.45 -1.55 -9.02
N PHE A 143 -11.34 -0.21 -9.09
CA PHE A 143 -12.26 0.68 -8.38
C PHE A 143 -13.71 0.54 -8.87
N ALA A 144 -13.90 0.14 -10.12
CA ALA A 144 -15.21 -0.10 -10.72
C ALA A 144 -15.68 -1.56 -10.58
N SER A 145 -14.84 -2.49 -10.14
CA SER A 145 -15.17 -3.91 -10.00
C SER A 145 -16.04 -4.18 -8.78
N ASP A 146 -16.76 -5.31 -8.79
CA ASP A 146 -17.57 -5.80 -7.66
C ASP A 146 -16.69 -6.62 -6.68
N LEU A 147 -15.84 -5.94 -5.91
CA LEU A 147 -15.11 -6.56 -4.81
C LEU A 147 -16.03 -6.70 -3.59
N ASP A 148 -16.26 -7.93 -3.16
CA ASP A 148 -17.08 -8.24 -1.98
C ASP A 148 -16.23 -8.85 -0.86
N PHE A 149 -15.98 -8.08 0.18
CA PHE A 149 -15.26 -8.56 1.36
C PHE A 149 -16.13 -9.43 2.31
N LYS A 150 -17.38 -9.73 1.97
CA LYS A 150 -18.23 -10.65 2.73
C LYS A 150 -18.21 -12.05 2.16
N ALA A 151 -17.85 -12.20 0.88
CA ALA A 151 -17.82 -13.49 0.22
C ALA A 151 -16.67 -14.35 0.75
N PRO A 152 -16.90 -15.62 1.08
CA PRO A 152 -15.81 -16.49 1.51
C PRO A 152 -14.85 -16.77 0.36
N ILE A 153 -13.57 -16.88 0.69
CA ILE A 153 -12.50 -17.20 -0.26
C ILE A 153 -12.43 -18.71 -0.44
N PHE A 154 -12.35 -19.13 -1.70
CA PHE A 154 -12.12 -20.52 -2.10
C PHE A 154 -10.93 -20.58 -3.05
N LEU A 155 -10.04 -21.56 -2.81
CA LEU A 155 -9.04 -21.94 -3.80
C LEU A 155 -9.69 -22.93 -4.78
N GLU A 156 -9.43 -22.78 -6.07
CA GLU A 156 -10.03 -23.65 -7.11
C GLU A 156 -9.49 -25.07 -7.04
N ASP A 157 -8.18 -25.20 -6.70
CA ASP A 157 -7.49 -26.47 -6.59
C ASP A 157 -6.95 -26.70 -5.18
N GLU A 158 -6.63 -27.95 -4.86
CA GLU A 158 -5.97 -28.29 -3.61
C GLU A 158 -4.57 -27.68 -3.55
N PHE A 159 -4.27 -26.99 -2.45
CA PHE A 159 -2.93 -26.44 -2.19
C PHE A 159 -1.91 -27.56 -1.98
N VAL A 160 -0.95 -27.68 -2.91
CA VAL A 160 0.15 -28.64 -2.82
C VAL A 160 1.45 -27.91 -2.46
N PRO A 161 1.97 -28.07 -1.24
CA PRO A 161 3.18 -27.38 -0.80
C PRO A 161 4.43 -27.96 -1.48
N LYS A 162 5.34 -27.06 -1.91
CA LYS A 162 6.61 -27.46 -2.53
C LYS A 162 7.69 -27.89 -1.52
N ASP A 163 7.58 -27.45 -0.29
CA ASP A 163 8.53 -27.70 0.80
C ASP A 163 7.89 -27.43 2.17
N LYS A 164 8.64 -27.73 3.25
CA LYS A 164 8.17 -27.61 4.64
C LYS A 164 7.79 -26.17 5.03
N PHE A 165 8.50 -25.17 4.52
CA PHE A 165 8.15 -23.77 4.77
C PHE A 165 6.79 -23.44 4.14
N SER A 166 6.62 -23.79 2.86
CA SER A 166 5.36 -23.59 2.13
C SER A 166 4.20 -24.32 2.77
N GLU A 167 4.43 -25.54 3.28
CA GLU A 167 3.42 -26.33 4.00
C GLU A 167 2.94 -25.61 5.27
N ILE A 168 3.87 -25.18 6.11
CA ILE A 168 3.54 -24.53 7.39
C ILE A 168 2.80 -23.21 7.13
N LEU A 169 3.35 -22.36 6.26
CA LEU A 169 2.82 -21.04 6.03
C LEU A 169 1.50 -21.08 5.24
N GLY A 170 1.41 -21.95 4.23
CA GLY A 170 0.20 -22.12 3.43
C GLY A 170 -0.96 -22.65 4.26
N ASN A 171 -0.75 -23.70 5.06
CA ASN A 171 -1.77 -24.23 5.96
C ASN A 171 -2.21 -23.21 7.01
N TYR A 172 -1.28 -22.42 7.55
CA TYR A 172 -1.63 -21.33 8.45
C TYR A 172 -2.57 -20.33 7.78
N TRP A 173 -2.26 -19.84 6.60
CA TRP A 173 -3.09 -18.85 5.91
C TRP A 173 -4.42 -19.44 5.44
N ILE A 174 -4.46 -20.65 4.90
CA ILE A 174 -5.71 -21.34 4.54
C ILE A 174 -6.65 -21.42 5.76
N SER A 175 -6.12 -21.71 6.94
CA SER A 175 -6.91 -21.76 8.17
C SER A 175 -7.40 -20.38 8.64
N ARG A 176 -6.81 -19.27 8.17
CA ARG A 176 -7.07 -17.91 8.65
C ARG A 176 -7.81 -17.02 7.65
N MET A 177 -7.62 -17.24 6.35
CA MET A 177 -8.11 -16.32 5.31
C MET A 177 -9.63 -16.10 5.31
N ASN A 178 -10.42 -16.98 5.95
CA ASN A 178 -11.86 -16.82 6.10
C ASN A 178 -12.32 -16.56 7.55
N ILE A 179 -11.39 -16.45 8.50
CA ILE A 179 -11.70 -16.30 9.94
C ILE A 179 -11.13 -14.98 10.47
N ASP A 180 -9.92 -14.65 10.05
CA ASP A 180 -9.24 -13.41 10.43
C ASP A 180 -9.55 -12.32 9.42
N PHE A 181 -10.10 -11.20 9.90
CA PHE A 181 -10.58 -10.13 9.03
C PHE A 181 -9.48 -9.50 8.18
N GLU A 182 -8.29 -9.26 8.76
CA GLU A 182 -7.19 -8.64 8.04
C GLU A 182 -6.66 -9.55 6.94
N TRP A 183 -6.47 -10.85 7.25
CA TRP A 183 -6.08 -11.85 6.25
C TRP A 183 -7.15 -12.06 5.19
N HIS A 184 -8.43 -11.97 5.56
CA HIS A 184 -9.52 -12.06 4.60
C HIS A 184 -9.43 -10.94 3.56
N VAL A 185 -9.38 -9.69 4.01
CA VAL A 185 -9.26 -8.52 3.12
C VAL A 185 -7.98 -8.61 2.27
N PHE A 186 -6.87 -9.04 2.88
CA PHE A 186 -5.61 -9.21 2.18
C PHE A 186 -5.72 -10.19 1.01
N PHE A 187 -6.26 -11.38 1.21
CA PHE A 187 -6.36 -12.39 0.17
C PHE A 187 -7.44 -12.07 -0.88
N VAL A 188 -8.55 -11.43 -0.50
CA VAL A 188 -9.50 -10.89 -1.48
C VAL A 188 -8.80 -9.89 -2.40
N MET A 189 -7.98 -9.01 -1.85
CA MET A 189 -7.22 -8.04 -2.65
C MET A 189 -6.16 -8.71 -3.51
N LEU A 190 -5.39 -9.66 -2.98
CA LEU A 190 -4.39 -10.40 -3.74
C LEU A 190 -5.01 -11.04 -4.98
N PHE A 191 -6.09 -11.80 -4.81
CA PHE A 191 -6.76 -12.51 -5.90
C PHE A 191 -7.54 -11.61 -6.87
N ALA A 192 -7.87 -10.39 -6.45
CA ALA A 192 -8.49 -9.41 -7.33
C ALA A 192 -7.47 -8.65 -8.20
N ILE A 193 -6.26 -8.48 -7.69
CA ILE A 193 -5.19 -7.74 -8.37
C ILE A 193 -4.44 -8.65 -9.35
N GLU A 194 -4.16 -9.88 -8.96
CA GLU A 194 -3.49 -10.86 -9.81
C GLU A 194 -4.47 -11.50 -10.80
N PRO A 195 -4.07 -11.69 -12.07
CA PRO A 195 -4.99 -12.16 -13.12
C PRO A 195 -5.09 -13.68 -13.23
N ASP A 196 -4.39 -14.44 -12.39
CA ASP A 196 -4.36 -15.92 -12.46
C ASP A 196 -5.46 -16.54 -11.56
N SER A 197 -5.43 -17.83 -11.34
CA SER A 197 -6.33 -18.49 -10.39
C SER A 197 -5.89 -18.20 -8.95
N ALA A 198 -6.85 -18.14 -8.01
CA ALA A 198 -6.56 -17.90 -6.60
C ALA A 198 -5.55 -18.91 -6.02
N THR A 199 -5.58 -20.16 -6.49
CA THR A 199 -4.61 -21.20 -6.08
C THR A 199 -3.20 -20.87 -6.56
N ASN A 200 -3.03 -20.45 -7.81
CA ASN A 200 -1.72 -20.09 -8.36
C ASN A 200 -1.18 -18.82 -7.70
N ASP A 201 -2.01 -17.80 -7.52
CA ASP A 201 -1.63 -16.55 -6.86
C ASP A 201 -1.21 -16.79 -5.42
N PHE A 202 -1.92 -17.68 -4.71
CA PHE A 202 -1.56 -18.12 -3.37
C PHE A 202 -0.19 -18.81 -3.31
N VAL A 203 0.08 -19.74 -4.23
CA VAL A 203 1.38 -20.44 -4.34
C VAL A 203 2.51 -19.46 -4.67
N ASN A 204 2.26 -18.54 -5.60
CA ASN A 204 3.22 -17.50 -5.98
C ASN A 204 3.53 -16.57 -4.81
N PHE A 205 2.50 -16.14 -4.07
CA PHE A 205 2.67 -15.32 -2.88
C PHE A 205 3.53 -16.00 -1.82
N ILE A 206 3.25 -17.28 -1.48
CA ILE A 206 4.09 -18.06 -0.54
C ILE A 206 5.54 -18.13 -1.01
N SER A 207 5.75 -18.37 -2.30
CA SER A 207 7.09 -18.48 -2.89
C SER A 207 7.86 -17.16 -2.79
N THR A 208 7.21 -16.04 -3.03
CA THR A 208 7.79 -14.70 -2.95
C THR A 208 8.10 -14.32 -1.49
N ILE A 209 7.18 -14.58 -0.57
CA ILE A 209 7.42 -14.35 0.88
C ILE A 209 8.61 -15.18 1.36
N LYS A 210 8.76 -16.42 0.90
CA LYS A 210 9.93 -17.23 1.21
C LYS A 210 11.23 -16.56 0.73
N GLN A 211 11.25 -15.99 -0.46
CA GLN A 211 12.41 -15.28 -0.99
C GLN A 211 12.75 -14.03 -0.16
N LEU A 212 11.72 -13.31 0.29
CA LEU A 212 11.88 -12.12 1.14
C LEU A 212 12.40 -12.45 2.54
N LEU A 213 11.97 -13.57 3.11
CA LEU A 213 12.38 -14.03 4.44
C LEU A 213 13.73 -14.75 4.44
N ILE A 214 14.18 -15.29 3.31
CA ILE A 214 15.55 -15.75 3.15
C ILE A 214 16.46 -14.52 3.16
N LEU A 215 17.06 -14.27 4.31
CA LEU A 215 17.99 -13.16 4.48
C LEU A 215 19.04 -13.18 3.34
N PRO A 216 19.29 -12.05 2.69
CA PRO A 216 20.30 -11.95 1.66
C PRO A 216 21.62 -12.55 2.14
N THR A 217 22.37 -13.20 1.26
CA THR A 217 23.60 -13.95 1.60
C THR A 217 24.63 -13.09 2.35
N TRP A 218 24.66 -11.77 2.08
CA TRP A 218 25.50 -10.82 2.81
C TRP A 218 25.08 -10.65 4.29
N TYR A 219 23.80 -10.81 4.61
CA TYR A 219 23.28 -10.71 5.97
C TYR A 219 23.60 -12.00 6.74
N GLN A 220 23.47 -13.17 6.11
CA GLN A 220 23.85 -14.46 6.68
C GLN A 220 25.36 -14.49 7.01
N ASN A 221 26.20 -13.96 6.14
CA ASN A 221 27.66 -13.86 6.33
C ASN A 221 28.04 -12.89 7.47
N LYS A 222 27.24 -11.87 7.73
CA LYS A 222 27.49 -10.92 8.82
C LYS A 222 27.21 -11.52 10.21
N PHE A 223 26.21 -12.39 10.32
CA PHE A 223 25.87 -13.07 11.57
C PHE A 223 26.66 -14.37 11.83
N SER A 224 27.20 -15.01 10.80
CA SER A 224 28.09 -16.18 10.98
C SER A 224 29.40 -15.85 11.70
N LYS A 225 29.79 -14.57 11.74
CA LYS A 225 30.98 -14.10 12.46
C LYS A 225 30.78 -13.95 14.00
N TYR A 226 29.56 -14.09 14.48
CA TYR A 226 29.20 -13.93 15.91
C TYR A 226 28.73 -15.26 16.54
N LYS A 227 28.95 -16.40 15.86
CA LYS A 227 28.90 -17.73 16.42
C LYS A 227 30.37 -18.21 16.65
#